data_a45ecadedbe6c22a138c5bdcbf76a6da
#
_entry.id   a45ecadedbe6c22a138c5bdcbf76a6da
#
_cell.length_a   1.000
_cell.length_b   1.000
_cell.length_c   1.000
_cell.angle_alpha   90.00
_cell.angle_beta   90.00
_cell.angle_gamma   90.00
#
_symmetry.space_group_name_H-M   'P 1'
#
loop_
_entity.id
_entity.type
_entity.pdbx_description
1 polymer ?
#
loop_
_entity_poly.entity_id
_entity_poly.type
_entity_poly.pdbx_seq_one_letter_code
_entity_poly.pdbx_strand_id
1 'polypeptide(L)'
;MTQDDKKTPGQFSRRRFIAGSAVLGGSMMMPGFMNSVWAAGTDAPEKKEIRVGFIPLTDCSSVVMAAVKKFDEKYGIKIIPSKESSWASVRDKLVSGELDAAHVLYGLVYGLQLGVSGPQHDMAMLMSLNNNGQAITLSNQLKQAGVTDAASLKKMVDASAKGTYTFAQTFPTGTHAMWLYYWLANAGIHPFNDVRNVVVPPPQMVVNMKIGNMSGYCVGEPWNQRAIQDDIGFTAATSQEIWPDHPEKILGTTSAWVAANPNAARALTAAVLDASRWIDTSDANRTETAQVVAARAYINTPVATIQGRMLGDYENGLGKKWKDAHSMRFFNDGAVNYPYLSDGMWFLTQHKRWGLLDKDPDYLAVAKKINRIDVYKQAATAVGGINLPSGDMRSSTLMDGKVWDGSNPAEYANSFAMKR
;
A
#
# COMPACT_ATOMS: atom_id res chain seq x y z
N MET A 1 81.31 -33.93 8.50
CA MET A 1 80.58 -35.15 8.08
C MET A 1 79.60 -35.47 9.15
N THR A 2 78.41 -34.96 9.10
CA THR A 2 77.35 -35.22 10.09
C THR A 2 76.01 -35.27 9.36
N GLN A 3 75.34 -36.41 9.55
CA GLN A 3 74.08 -36.75 8.93
C GLN A 3 72.91 -35.93 9.50
N ASP A 4 72.04 -35.46 8.61
CA ASP A 4 70.74 -34.84 8.90
C ASP A 4 69.69 -35.91 9.21
N ASP A 5 69.08 -35.79 10.39
CA ASP A 5 67.90 -36.57 10.76
C ASP A 5 66.63 -35.77 10.41
N LYS A 6 65.91 -36.24 9.36
CA LYS A 6 64.56 -35.77 9.00
C LYS A 6 63.53 -36.40 9.91
N LYS A 7 62.87 -35.63 10.77
CA LYS A 7 61.68 -36.02 11.47
C LYS A 7 60.41 -35.83 10.59
N THR A 8 59.71 -36.93 10.39
CA THR A 8 58.41 -36.98 9.68
C THR A 8 57.27 -36.47 10.60
N PRO A 9 56.32 -35.66 10.12
CA PRO A 9 55.18 -35.22 10.93
C PRO A 9 54.14 -36.33 11.10
N GLY A 10 53.70 -36.53 12.36
CA GLY A 10 52.75 -37.56 12.76
C GLY A 10 51.35 -37.30 12.19
N GLN A 11 50.77 -38.43 11.75
CA GLN A 11 49.36 -38.48 11.28
C GLN A 11 48.40 -38.26 12.45
N PHE A 12 47.53 -37.27 12.35
CA PHE A 12 46.40 -37.06 13.26
C PHE A 12 45.29 -38.04 12.93
N SER A 13 44.98 -38.93 13.88
CA SER A 13 43.90 -39.91 13.78
C SER A 13 42.52 -39.24 13.83
N ARG A 14 41.65 -39.62 12.88
CA ARG A 14 40.24 -39.16 12.72
C ARG A 14 39.31 -39.53 13.89
N ARG A 15 39.76 -40.20 14.93
CA ARG A 15 38.92 -40.69 16.04
C ARG A 15 38.90 -39.79 17.29
N ARG A 16 39.61 -38.66 17.32
CA ARG A 16 39.59 -37.71 18.46
C ARG A 16 38.84 -36.41 18.20
N PHE A 17 38.08 -36.28 17.09
CA PHE A 17 37.33 -35.07 16.73
C PHE A 17 35.83 -35.12 17.13
N ILE A 18 35.37 -36.20 17.78
CA ILE A 18 33.93 -36.39 18.12
C ILE A 18 33.63 -36.19 19.61
N ALA A 19 34.58 -35.75 20.42
CA ALA A 19 34.32 -35.54 21.85
C ALA A 19 34.59 -34.08 22.31
N GLY A 20 34.23 -33.09 21.52
CA GLY A 20 34.47 -31.68 21.86
C GLY A 20 33.48 -30.69 21.25
N SER A 21 32.41 -31.15 20.64
CA SER A 21 31.39 -30.27 20.06
C SER A 21 30.09 -30.32 20.86
N ALA A 22 30.21 -30.09 22.18
CA ALA A 22 29.05 -29.77 22.99
C ALA A 22 28.98 -28.26 23.15
N VAL A 23 28.04 -27.67 22.40
CA VAL A 23 27.24 -26.48 22.73
C VAL A 23 28.01 -25.17 23.01
N LEU A 24 28.14 -24.38 22.01
CA LEU A 24 27.90 -22.93 22.11
C LEU A 24 27.18 -22.53 20.81
N GLY A 25 25.93 -22.95 20.67
CA GLY A 25 24.95 -22.25 19.89
C GLY A 25 24.62 -20.92 20.57
N GLY A 26 25.59 -20.05 20.66
CA GLY A 26 25.41 -18.67 21.03
C GLY A 26 24.60 -18.02 19.90
N SER A 27 23.28 -17.94 20.08
CA SER A 27 22.49 -16.95 19.33
C SER A 27 23.19 -15.61 19.49
N MET A 28 23.80 -15.08 18.42
CA MET A 28 24.19 -13.67 18.41
C MET A 28 22.87 -12.88 18.58
N MET A 29 22.53 -12.59 19.85
CA MET A 29 21.48 -11.61 20.15
C MET A 29 21.98 -10.27 19.63
N MET A 30 21.34 -9.74 18.61
CA MET A 30 21.56 -8.37 18.17
C MET A 30 21.33 -7.44 19.37
N PRO A 31 22.24 -6.47 19.62
CA PRO A 31 22.00 -5.46 20.66
C PRO A 31 20.69 -4.73 20.35
N GLY A 32 19.76 -4.69 21.28
CA GLY A 32 18.45 -4.04 21.11
C GLY A 32 17.24 -4.94 21.31
N PHE A 33 17.37 -6.28 21.10
CA PHE A 33 16.25 -7.21 21.29
C PHE A 33 16.04 -7.64 22.75
N MET A 34 16.93 -7.31 23.67
CA MET A 34 16.89 -7.80 25.07
C MET A 34 15.68 -7.30 25.89
N ASN A 35 15.01 -6.21 25.42
CA ASN A 35 13.83 -5.64 26.07
C ASN A 35 12.55 -5.74 25.20
N SER A 36 12.53 -6.55 24.16
CA SER A 36 11.36 -6.68 23.30
C SER A 36 10.26 -7.54 23.97
N VAL A 37 9.00 -7.19 23.71
CA VAL A 37 7.82 -7.87 24.27
C VAL A 37 7.80 -9.36 23.90
N TRP A 38 8.38 -9.75 22.76
CA TRP A 38 8.39 -11.13 22.23
C TRP A 38 9.79 -11.64 21.86
N ALA A 39 10.83 -11.20 22.56
CA ALA A 39 12.21 -11.59 22.22
C ALA A 39 12.54 -13.08 22.44
N ALA A 40 11.80 -13.77 23.30
CA ALA A 40 12.04 -15.14 23.70
C ALA A 40 10.73 -15.89 24.04
N GLY A 41 10.80 -17.23 24.12
CA GLY A 41 9.66 -18.08 24.45
C GLY A 41 8.86 -18.50 23.21
N THR A 42 7.64 -19.02 23.44
CA THR A 42 6.73 -19.51 22.38
C THR A 42 6.20 -18.40 21.46
N ASP A 43 6.30 -17.15 21.89
CA ASP A 43 5.85 -15.95 21.17
C ASP A 43 6.97 -15.29 20.35
N ALA A 44 8.19 -15.81 20.40
CA ALA A 44 9.30 -15.26 19.63
C ALA A 44 9.05 -15.37 18.12
N PRO A 45 9.33 -14.32 17.33
CA PRO A 45 9.19 -14.36 15.88
C PRO A 45 10.07 -15.45 15.25
N GLU A 46 9.49 -16.26 14.36
CA GLU A 46 10.17 -17.33 13.62
C GLU A 46 11.22 -16.75 12.68
N LYS A 47 10.92 -15.57 12.12
CA LYS A 47 11.82 -14.80 11.27
C LYS A 47 12.05 -13.43 11.87
N LYS A 48 13.32 -13.09 12.14
CA LYS A 48 13.69 -11.82 12.79
C LYS A 48 13.91 -10.68 11.80
N GLU A 49 14.51 -10.91 10.65
CA GLU A 49 14.67 -9.91 9.58
C GLU A 49 13.55 -10.09 8.56
N ILE A 50 12.70 -9.06 8.41
CA ILE A 50 11.52 -9.08 7.54
C ILE A 50 11.71 -8.05 6.44
N ARG A 51 11.80 -8.50 5.20
CA ARG A 51 11.93 -7.63 4.04
C ARG A 51 10.54 -7.16 3.60
N VAL A 52 10.29 -5.85 3.73
CA VAL A 52 8.99 -5.24 3.40
C VAL A 52 9.16 -4.33 2.18
N GLY A 53 8.53 -4.70 1.07
CA GLY A 53 8.54 -3.91 -0.16
C GLY A 53 7.70 -2.65 -0.05
N PHE A 54 8.13 -1.56 -0.72
CA PHE A 54 7.35 -0.34 -0.83
C PHE A 54 7.61 0.39 -2.14
N ILE A 55 6.61 1.12 -2.61
CA ILE A 55 6.74 2.07 -3.73
C ILE A 55 6.94 3.49 -3.16
N PRO A 56 7.73 4.37 -3.84
CA PRO A 56 7.94 5.76 -3.43
C PRO A 56 6.64 6.59 -3.47
N LEU A 57 5.86 6.50 -2.41
CA LEU A 57 4.59 7.17 -2.17
C LEU A 57 4.51 7.58 -0.71
N THR A 58 3.81 8.66 -0.38
CA THR A 58 3.66 9.14 0.99
C THR A 58 3.05 8.07 1.92
N ASP A 59 2.20 7.23 1.37
CA ASP A 59 1.52 6.15 2.11
C ASP A 59 2.43 4.97 2.53
N CYS A 60 3.72 4.95 2.14
CA CYS A 60 4.71 4.02 2.69
C CYS A 60 5.17 4.40 4.12
N SER A 61 4.73 5.55 4.64
CA SER A 61 5.23 6.15 5.89
C SER A 61 5.20 5.21 7.08
N SER A 62 4.12 4.47 7.31
CA SER A 62 4.02 3.56 8.46
C SER A 62 5.09 2.47 8.46
N VAL A 63 5.36 1.89 7.29
CA VAL A 63 6.40 0.86 7.13
C VAL A 63 7.81 1.45 7.34
N VAL A 64 8.06 2.62 6.73
CA VAL A 64 9.36 3.29 6.86
C VAL A 64 9.61 3.74 8.30
N MET A 65 8.62 4.36 8.93
CA MET A 65 8.76 4.87 10.30
C MET A 65 8.85 3.73 11.31
N ALA A 66 8.23 2.57 11.06
CA ALA A 66 8.38 1.40 11.91
C ALA A 66 9.85 0.97 12.04
N ALA A 67 10.60 1.00 10.93
CA ALA A 67 12.02 0.70 10.92
C ALA A 67 12.88 1.86 11.48
N VAL A 68 12.64 3.11 11.02
CA VAL A 68 13.48 4.27 11.37
C VAL A 68 13.36 4.63 12.85
N LYS A 69 12.16 4.56 13.43
CA LYS A 69 11.91 4.85 14.84
C LYS A 69 12.08 3.62 15.74
N LYS A 70 12.48 2.47 15.17
CA LYS A 70 12.76 1.22 15.87
C LYS A 70 11.55 0.63 16.61
N PHE A 71 10.33 0.86 16.08
CA PHE A 71 9.16 0.19 16.61
C PHE A 71 9.23 -1.33 16.40
N ASP A 72 9.91 -1.78 15.35
CA ASP A 72 10.15 -3.16 15.02
C ASP A 72 11.01 -3.89 16.09
N GLU A 73 12.04 -3.24 16.63
CA GLU A 73 12.87 -3.80 17.70
C GLU A 73 12.05 -4.09 18.97
N LYS A 74 11.03 -3.26 19.29
CA LYS A 74 10.11 -3.47 20.41
C LYS A 74 9.39 -4.83 20.33
N TYR A 75 9.14 -5.33 19.13
CA TYR A 75 8.42 -6.58 18.87
C TYR A 75 9.34 -7.73 18.44
N GLY A 76 10.65 -7.58 18.63
CA GLY A 76 11.64 -8.66 18.41
C GLY A 76 11.96 -8.94 16.94
N ILE A 77 11.66 -8.01 16.03
CA ILE A 77 11.97 -8.11 14.61
C ILE A 77 12.80 -6.90 14.14
N LYS A 78 13.31 -7.00 12.93
CA LYS A 78 13.95 -5.92 12.18
C LYS A 78 13.33 -5.81 10.81
N ILE A 79 12.67 -4.71 10.53
CA ILE A 79 12.12 -4.42 9.21
C ILE A 79 13.23 -3.93 8.29
N ILE A 80 13.34 -4.54 7.12
CA ILE A 80 14.24 -4.11 6.04
C ILE A 80 13.36 -3.53 4.91
N PRO A 81 13.17 -2.20 4.85
CA PRO A 81 12.39 -1.58 3.78
C PRO A 81 13.09 -1.78 2.43
N SER A 82 12.38 -2.35 1.45
CA SER A 82 12.87 -2.60 0.09
C SER A 82 12.13 -1.72 -0.90
N LYS A 83 12.85 -0.75 -1.47
CA LYS A 83 12.28 0.19 -2.46
C LYS A 83 12.09 -0.50 -3.80
N GLU A 84 10.86 -0.54 -4.28
CA GLU A 84 10.48 -1.20 -5.52
C GLU A 84 10.17 -0.19 -6.63
N SER A 85 10.34 -0.62 -7.88
CA SER A 85 10.18 0.26 -9.05
C SER A 85 8.76 0.31 -9.60
N SER A 86 7.96 -0.74 -9.35
CA SER A 86 6.61 -0.87 -9.88
C SER A 86 5.77 -1.85 -9.06
N TRP A 87 4.44 -1.77 -9.18
CA TRP A 87 3.53 -2.72 -8.55
C TRP A 87 3.65 -4.15 -9.10
N ALA A 88 4.05 -4.29 -10.35
CA ALA A 88 4.38 -5.60 -10.92
C ALA A 88 5.60 -6.22 -10.22
N SER A 89 6.65 -5.43 -9.95
CA SER A 89 7.80 -5.89 -9.17
C SER A 89 7.40 -6.31 -7.75
N VAL A 90 6.58 -5.52 -7.07
CA VAL A 90 6.07 -5.87 -5.73
C VAL A 90 5.30 -7.19 -5.78
N ARG A 91 4.37 -7.35 -6.74
CA ARG A 91 3.62 -8.60 -6.94
C ARG A 91 4.53 -9.80 -7.11
N ASP A 92 5.45 -9.72 -8.06
CA ASP A 92 6.31 -10.85 -8.44
C ASP A 92 7.24 -11.25 -7.30
N LYS A 93 7.76 -10.28 -6.56
CA LYS A 93 8.63 -10.51 -5.40
C LYS A 93 7.88 -11.02 -4.17
N LEU A 94 6.63 -10.65 -3.96
CA LEU A 94 5.78 -11.27 -2.94
C LEU A 94 5.50 -12.74 -3.26
N VAL A 95 5.14 -13.03 -4.51
CA VAL A 95 4.83 -14.39 -4.96
C VAL A 95 6.06 -15.30 -4.94
N SER A 96 7.24 -14.78 -5.30
CA SER A 96 8.51 -15.53 -5.27
C SER A 96 9.09 -15.69 -3.86
N GLY A 97 8.61 -14.94 -2.87
CA GLY A 97 9.17 -14.92 -1.51
C GLY A 97 10.47 -14.09 -1.38
N GLU A 98 10.83 -13.29 -2.38
CA GLU A 98 11.93 -12.31 -2.26
C GLU A 98 11.55 -11.19 -1.29
N LEU A 99 10.26 -10.83 -1.23
CA LEU A 99 9.68 -9.99 -0.20
C LEU A 99 8.84 -10.84 0.75
N ASP A 100 8.96 -10.59 2.05
CA ASP A 100 8.13 -11.22 3.08
C ASP A 100 6.73 -10.60 3.16
N ALA A 101 6.69 -9.29 3.05
CA ALA A 101 5.47 -8.48 3.02
C ALA A 101 5.70 -7.22 2.18
N ALA A 102 4.64 -6.47 1.93
CA ALA A 102 4.75 -5.18 1.24
C ALA A 102 3.66 -4.21 1.66
N HIS A 103 4.00 -2.92 1.62
CA HIS A 103 3.06 -1.85 1.36
C HIS A 103 2.56 -2.04 -0.06
N VAL A 104 1.28 -2.39 -0.22
CA VAL A 104 0.74 -2.84 -1.51
C VAL A 104 -0.68 -2.34 -1.76
N LEU A 105 -1.08 -2.27 -3.02
CA LEU A 105 -2.42 -1.89 -3.44
C LEU A 105 -3.46 -2.90 -2.95
N TYR A 106 -4.55 -2.41 -2.36
CA TYR A 106 -5.64 -3.24 -1.87
C TYR A 106 -6.18 -4.19 -2.96
N GLY A 107 -6.61 -3.64 -4.07
CA GLY A 107 -7.19 -4.41 -5.17
C GLY A 107 -6.21 -5.37 -5.88
N LEU A 108 -4.88 -5.12 -5.81
CA LEU A 108 -3.88 -6.03 -6.37
C LEU A 108 -3.85 -7.37 -5.62
N VAL A 109 -3.88 -7.32 -4.28
CA VAL A 109 -3.88 -8.53 -3.42
C VAL A 109 -5.13 -9.36 -3.68
N TYR A 110 -6.30 -8.71 -3.75
CA TYR A 110 -7.56 -9.37 -4.08
C TYR A 110 -7.58 -9.93 -5.51
N GLY A 111 -7.01 -9.20 -6.45
CA GLY A 111 -6.86 -9.66 -7.83
C GLY A 111 -5.93 -10.86 -7.97
N LEU A 112 -4.84 -10.94 -7.18
CA LEU A 112 -3.98 -12.13 -7.14
C LEU A 112 -4.71 -13.35 -6.58
N GLN A 113 -5.51 -13.17 -5.53
CA GLN A 113 -6.30 -14.26 -4.95
C GLN A 113 -7.24 -14.90 -5.97
N LEU A 114 -7.73 -14.13 -6.95
CA LEU A 114 -8.66 -14.60 -7.99
C LEU A 114 -8.01 -14.79 -9.38
N GLY A 115 -6.70 -14.63 -9.48
CA GLY A 115 -5.97 -14.84 -10.74
C GLY A 115 -6.14 -13.74 -11.79
N VAL A 116 -6.67 -12.57 -11.44
CA VAL A 116 -6.88 -11.44 -12.39
C VAL A 116 -5.77 -10.38 -12.34
N SER A 117 -4.85 -10.50 -11.39
CA SER A 117 -3.63 -9.66 -11.29
C SER A 117 -2.36 -10.41 -11.71
N GLY A 118 -2.49 -11.62 -12.21
CA GLY A 118 -1.43 -12.57 -12.52
C GLY A 118 -1.87 -14.00 -12.17
N PRO A 119 -1.00 -15.00 -12.19
CA PRO A 119 -1.33 -16.34 -11.73
C PRO A 119 -1.91 -16.32 -10.32
N GLN A 120 -2.97 -17.09 -10.11
CA GLN A 120 -3.65 -17.16 -8.81
C GLN A 120 -2.67 -17.53 -7.70
N HIS A 121 -2.72 -16.78 -6.60
CA HIS A 121 -1.89 -17.03 -5.43
C HIS A 121 -2.67 -16.72 -4.15
N ASP A 122 -2.53 -17.56 -3.14
CA ASP A 122 -3.20 -17.35 -1.85
C ASP A 122 -2.54 -16.21 -1.07
N MET A 123 -3.26 -15.13 -0.94
CA MET A 123 -2.79 -13.88 -0.35
C MET A 123 -3.34 -13.66 1.05
N ALA A 124 -2.64 -12.81 1.80
CA ALA A 124 -3.07 -12.36 3.12
C ALA A 124 -2.89 -10.84 3.25
N MET A 125 -3.83 -10.21 3.93
CA MET A 125 -3.81 -8.82 4.35
C MET A 125 -3.73 -8.77 5.88
N LEU A 126 -2.71 -8.11 6.42
CA LEU A 126 -2.50 -8.01 7.86
C LEU A 126 -3.21 -6.80 8.47
N MET A 127 -3.22 -5.66 7.77
CA MET A 127 -3.88 -4.42 8.17
C MET A 127 -4.00 -3.44 7.00
N SER A 128 -4.89 -2.44 7.11
CA SER A 128 -4.84 -1.23 6.28
C SER A 128 -3.75 -0.29 6.78
N LEU A 129 -3.03 0.37 5.86
CA LEU A 129 -1.91 1.27 6.20
C LEU A 129 -2.34 2.74 6.29
N ASN A 130 -3.29 3.15 5.44
CA ASN A 130 -3.80 4.52 5.41
C ASN A 130 -5.19 4.60 4.80
N ASN A 131 -5.85 5.71 5.11
CA ASN A 131 -7.03 6.19 4.39
C ASN A 131 -6.65 7.38 3.52
N ASN A 132 -7.36 7.57 2.39
CA ASN A 132 -7.23 8.73 1.51
C ASN A 132 -5.81 8.91 0.92
N GLY A 133 -5.48 10.11 0.45
CA GLY A 133 -4.13 10.45 0.03
C GLY A 133 -3.82 10.15 -1.43
N GLN A 134 -4.85 10.16 -2.29
CA GLN A 134 -4.70 10.07 -3.73
C GLN A 134 -5.46 11.20 -4.41
N ALA A 135 -5.21 11.41 -5.70
CA ALA A 135 -5.97 12.36 -6.48
C ALA A 135 -5.97 11.99 -7.97
N ILE A 136 -6.92 12.60 -8.67
CA ILE A 136 -6.97 12.65 -10.13
C ILE A 136 -6.40 13.98 -10.56
N THR A 137 -5.26 13.92 -11.24
CA THR A 137 -4.53 15.07 -11.75
C THR A 137 -4.67 15.12 -13.26
N LEU A 138 -5.05 16.30 -13.77
CA LEU A 138 -5.17 16.59 -15.20
C LEU A 138 -4.05 17.53 -15.64
N SER A 139 -3.66 17.45 -16.91
CA SER A 139 -2.57 18.25 -17.47
C SER A 139 -2.94 19.72 -17.63
N ASN A 140 -1.95 20.60 -17.57
CA ASN A 140 -2.14 22.03 -17.90
C ASN A 140 -2.55 22.27 -19.36
N GLN A 141 -2.31 21.33 -20.28
CA GLN A 141 -2.88 21.41 -21.63
C GLN A 141 -4.41 21.36 -21.60
N LEU A 142 -4.99 20.47 -20.79
CA LEU A 142 -6.44 20.43 -20.59
C LEU A 142 -6.96 21.69 -19.89
N LYS A 143 -6.22 22.22 -18.90
CA LYS A 143 -6.54 23.51 -18.25
C LYS A 143 -6.59 24.66 -19.27
N GLN A 144 -5.59 24.77 -20.15
CA GLN A 144 -5.55 25.78 -21.21
C GLN A 144 -6.69 25.64 -22.21
N ALA A 145 -7.18 24.41 -22.43
CA ALA A 145 -8.35 24.12 -23.24
C ALA A 145 -9.69 24.34 -22.52
N GLY A 146 -9.67 24.86 -21.28
CA GLY A 146 -10.88 25.19 -20.50
C GLY A 146 -11.40 24.08 -19.59
N VAL A 147 -10.63 22.97 -19.38
CA VAL A 147 -11.01 21.89 -18.47
C VAL A 147 -10.58 22.25 -17.04
N THR A 148 -11.54 22.29 -16.12
CA THR A 148 -11.30 22.58 -14.69
C THR A 148 -11.87 21.50 -13.75
N ASP A 149 -12.78 20.66 -14.27
CA ASP A 149 -13.53 19.66 -13.52
C ASP A 149 -13.98 18.49 -14.41
N ALA A 150 -14.70 17.54 -13.83
CA ALA A 150 -15.23 16.37 -14.54
C ALA A 150 -16.24 16.74 -15.63
N ALA A 151 -17.07 17.77 -15.43
CA ALA A 151 -18.11 18.18 -16.36
C ALA A 151 -17.52 18.84 -17.62
N SER A 152 -16.53 19.72 -17.44
CA SER A 152 -15.79 20.32 -18.55
C SER A 152 -14.94 19.31 -19.30
N LEU A 153 -14.34 18.31 -18.58
CA LEU A 153 -13.65 17.18 -19.21
C LEU A 153 -14.63 16.36 -20.07
N LYS A 154 -15.83 16.07 -19.57
CA LYS A 154 -16.85 15.31 -20.34
C LYS A 154 -17.19 16.02 -21.66
N LYS A 155 -17.45 17.32 -21.63
CA LYS A 155 -17.71 18.11 -22.85
C LYS A 155 -16.56 18.01 -23.86
N MET A 156 -15.32 18.06 -23.37
CA MET A 156 -14.12 17.95 -24.20
C MET A 156 -14.00 16.56 -24.84
N VAL A 157 -14.24 15.50 -24.05
CA VAL A 157 -14.21 14.12 -24.53
C VAL A 157 -15.29 13.88 -25.58
N ASP A 158 -16.52 14.36 -25.36
CA ASP A 158 -17.65 14.20 -26.31
C ASP A 158 -17.42 14.93 -27.64
N ALA A 159 -16.72 16.05 -27.61
CA ALA A 159 -16.35 16.82 -28.81
C ALA A 159 -15.17 16.21 -29.58
N SER A 160 -14.54 15.16 -29.09
CA SER A 160 -13.31 14.58 -29.64
C SER A 160 -13.53 13.15 -30.15
N ALA A 161 -12.65 12.68 -31.02
CA ALA A 161 -12.65 11.26 -31.41
C ALA A 161 -12.34 10.38 -30.18
N LYS A 162 -12.96 9.21 -30.13
CA LYS A 162 -12.73 8.23 -29.05
C LYS A 162 -11.25 7.87 -28.95
N GLY A 163 -10.77 7.81 -27.70
CA GLY A 163 -9.36 7.51 -27.42
C GLY A 163 -8.40 8.68 -27.69
N THR A 164 -8.88 9.89 -27.93
CA THR A 164 -8.01 11.08 -28.05
C THR A 164 -7.25 11.34 -26.75
N TYR A 165 -7.92 11.22 -25.61
CA TYR A 165 -7.32 11.47 -24.31
C TYR A 165 -6.83 10.17 -23.69
N THR A 166 -5.63 10.23 -23.09
CA THR A 166 -5.00 9.09 -22.41
C THR A 166 -4.91 9.38 -20.91
N PHE A 167 -5.40 8.45 -20.11
CA PHE A 167 -5.30 8.50 -18.67
C PHE A 167 -4.42 7.37 -18.14
N ALA A 168 -3.59 7.68 -17.14
CA ALA A 168 -2.72 6.69 -16.52
C ALA A 168 -3.24 6.28 -15.15
N GLN A 169 -3.05 5.02 -14.84
CA GLN A 169 -3.19 4.42 -13.52
C GLN A 169 -1.96 3.53 -13.26
N THR A 170 -1.81 3.01 -12.05
CA THR A 170 -0.57 2.37 -11.66
C THR A 170 -0.57 0.84 -11.77
N PHE A 171 -1.75 0.23 -11.73
CA PHE A 171 -1.95 -1.21 -11.89
C PHE A 171 -3.44 -1.52 -12.17
N PRO A 172 -3.79 -2.40 -13.14
CA PRO A 172 -5.18 -2.55 -13.62
C PRO A 172 -6.22 -2.94 -12.57
N THR A 173 -5.85 -3.76 -11.57
CA THR A 173 -6.72 -4.16 -10.46
C THR A 173 -6.54 -3.30 -9.22
N GLY A 174 -5.63 -2.32 -9.25
CA GLY A 174 -5.26 -1.51 -8.09
C GLY A 174 -6.25 -0.39 -7.77
N THR A 175 -6.09 0.20 -6.59
CA THR A 175 -6.91 1.30 -6.07
C THR A 175 -6.99 2.48 -7.04
N HIS A 176 -5.86 2.92 -7.59
CA HIS A 176 -5.81 4.06 -8.52
C HIS A 176 -6.65 3.85 -9.79
N ALA A 177 -6.67 2.62 -10.33
CA ALA A 177 -7.51 2.28 -11.47
C ALA A 177 -9.00 2.36 -11.09
N MET A 178 -9.36 1.84 -9.92
CA MET A 178 -10.76 1.84 -9.47
C MET A 178 -11.25 3.26 -9.21
N TRP A 179 -10.44 4.15 -8.60
CA TRP A 179 -10.79 5.56 -8.41
C TRP A 179 -10.93 6.29 -9.74
N LEU A 180 -9.99 6.12 -10.66
CA LEU A 180 -10.03 6.76 -11.99
C LEU A 180 -11.28 6.33 -12.77
N TYR A 181 -11.57 5.04 -12.81
CA TYR A 181 -12.72 4.51 -13.55
C TYR A 181 -14.04 4.94 -12.92
N TYR A 182 -14.11 4.96 -11.59
CA TYR A 182 -15.31 5.41 -10.87
C TYR A 182 -15.59 6.89 -11.14
N TRP A 183 -14.57 7.74 -11.04
CA TRP A 183 -14.67 9.18 -11.30
C TRP A 183 -15.06 9.49 -12.76
N LEU A 184 -14.39 8.88 -13.74
CA LEU A 184 -14.73 9.02 -15.15
C LEU A 184 -16.18 8.59 -15.42
N ALA A 185 -16.58 7.42 -14.92
CA ALA A 185 -17.93 6.91 -15.12
C ALA A 185 -19.00 7.78 -14.47
N ASN A 186 -18.73 8.36 -13.29
CA ASN A 186 -19.62 9.30 -12.62
C ASN A 186 -19.81 10.60 -13.45
N ALA A 187 -18.80 11.00 -14.21
CA ALA A 187 -18.88 12.11 -15.16
C ALA A 187 -19.55 11.71 -16.50
N GLY A 188 -19.94 10.45 -16.68
CA GLY A 188 -20.50 9.94 -17.94
C GLY A 188 -19.45 9.63 -19.01
N ILE A 189 -18.17 9.50 -18.65
CA ILE A 189 -17.07 9.10 -19.54
C ILE A 189 -16.79 7.61 -19.35
N HIS A 190 -16.94 6.82 -20.42
CA HIS A 190 -16.66 5.39 -20.35
C HIS A 190 -15.13 5.15 -20.36
N PRO A 191 -14.55 4.59 -19.26
CA PRO A 191 -13.10 4.53 -19.10
C PRO A 191 -12.38 3.68 -20.16
N PHE A 192 -13.06 2.78 -20.85
CA PHE A 192 -12.45 1.90 -21.85
C PHE A 192 -12.88 2.21 -23.29
N ASN A 193 -14.00 2.92 -23.49
CA ASN A 193 -14.52 3.20 -24.83
C ASN A 193 -14.24 4.63 -25.30
N ASP A 194 -14.27 5.61 -24.38
CA ASP A 194 -14.16 7.02 -24.72
C ASP A 194 -12.74 7.54 -24.60
N VAL A 195 -11.94 6.93 -23.70
CA VAL A 195 -10.54 7.34 -23.43
C VAL A 195 -9.61 6.13 -23.50
N ARG A 196 -8.31 6.36 -23.56
CA ARG A 196 -7.28 5.31 -23.44
C ARG A 196 -6.77 5.25 -22.01
N ASN A 197 -6.50 4.03 -21.54
CA ASN A 197 -5.88 3.78 -20.25
C ASN A 197 -4.50 3.15 -20.43
N VAL A 198 -3.53 3.66 -19.67
CA VAL A 198 -2.16 3.16 -19.65
C VAL A 198 -1.69 2.92 -18.21
N VAL A 199 -0.73 2.01 -18.06
CA VAL A 199 -0.10 1.72 -16.77
C VAL A 199 1.23 2.46 -16.69
N VAL A 200 1.39 3.31 -15.67
CA VAL A 200 2.63 4.05 -15.42
C VAL A 200 3.01 3.94 -13.94
N PRO A 201 4.27 3.61 -13.62
CA PRO A 201 4.74 3.61 -12.24
C PRO A 201 4.62 5.00 -11.59
N PRO A 202 4.28 5.10 -10.29
CA PRO A 202 4.06 6.38 -9.61
C PRO A 202 5.15 7.43 -9.82
N PRO A 203 6.45 7.13 -9.65
CA PRO A 203 7.50 8.15 -9.82
C PRO A 203 7.65 8.67 -11.24
N GLN A 204 7.03 8.01 -12.23
CA GLN A 204 7.11 8.40 -13.65
C GLN A 204 5.89 9.22 -14.12
N MET A 205 4.84 9.36 -13.29
CA MET A 205 3.60 10.03 -13.68
C MET A 205 3.83 11.47 -14.15
N VAL A 206 4.50 12.27 -13.33
CA VAL A 206 4.71 13.71 -13.61
C VAL A 206 5.53 13.93 -14.88
N VAL A 207 6.62 13.17 -15.04
CA VAL A 207 7.48 13.26 -16.25
C VAL A 207 6.71 12.87 -17.52
N ASN A 208 5.95 11.77 -17.48
CA ASN A 208 5.16 11.35 -18.63
C ASN A 208 4.06 12.36 -19.00
N MET A 209 3.41 12.98 -18.02
CA MET A 209 2.45 14.04 -18.30
C MET A 209 3.12 15.31 -18.86
N LYS A 210 4.30 15.68 -18.33
CA LYS A 210 5.09 16.83 -18.82
C LYS A 210 5.42 16.73 -20.32
N ILE A 211 5.77 15.53 -20.79
CA ILE A 211 6.13 15.31 -22.21
C ILE A 211 4.93 14.97 -23.09
N GLY A 212 3.68 15.06 -22.56
CA GLY A 212 2.45 14.89 -23.33
C GLY A 212 2.02 13.44 -23.59
N ASN A 213 2.62 12.44 -22.91
CA ASN A 213 2.24 11.04 -23.07
C ASN A 213 0.86 10.70 -22.49
N MET A 214 0.31 11.58 -21.63
CA MET A 214 -1.01 11.41 -21.03
C MET A 214 -1.67 12.76 -20.74
N SER A 215 -3.00 12.74 -20.72
CA SER A 215 -3.85 13.89 -20.42
C SER A 215 -4.13 14.04 -18.93
N GLY A 216 -4.03 12.95 -18.18
CA GLY A 216 -4.24 12.92 -16.74
C GLY A 216 -3.90 11.55 -16.15
N TYR A 217 -3.98 11.45 -14.82
CA TYR A 217 -3.71 10.21 -14.11
C TYR A 217 -4.40 10.18 -12.75
N CYS A 218 -4.51 8.97 -12.18
CA CYS A 218 -4.77 8.76 -10.76
C CYS A 218 -3.56 8.09 -10.11
N VAL A 219 -3.06 8.67 -9.03
CA VAL A 219 -1.89 8.18 -8.29
C VAL A 219 -1.95 8.64 -6.82
N GLY A 220 -1.22 7.97 -5.95
CA GLY A 220 -1.00 8.40 -4.55
C GLY A 220 -0.07 9.61 -4.45
N GLU A 221 -0.17 10.33 -3.31
CA GLU A 221 0.76 11.41 -3.01
C GLU A 221 2.20 10.88 -2.87
N PRO A 222 3.21 11.69 -3.20
CA PRO A 222 3.17 13.15 -3.42
C PRO A 222 3.07 13.57 -4.90
N TRP A 223 2.80 12.67 -5.81
CA TRP A 223 2.95 12.93 -7.25
C TRP A 223 1.88 13.88 -7.81
N ASN A 224 0.74 14.02 -7.12
CA ASN A 224 -0.27 15.03 -7.49
C ASN A 224 0.19 16.43 -7.06
N GLN A 225 0.67 16.58 -5.81
CA GLN A 225 1.22 17.85 -5.35
C GLN A 225 2.46 18.25 -6.17
N ARG A 226 3.28 17.29 -6.57
CA ARG A 226 4.43 17.53 -7.42
C ARG A 226 4.05 18.10 -8.78
N ALA A 227 3.00 17.61 -9.42
CA ALA A 227 2.54 18.13 -10.70
C ALA A 227 2.08 19.60 -10.60
N ILE A 228 1.44 19.99 -9.49
CA ILE A 228 1.04 21.37 -9.24
C ILE A 228 2.28 22.26 -9.04
N GLN A 229 3.23 21.84 -8.21
CA GLN A 229 4.45 22.63 -7.91
C GLN A 229 5.34 22.80 -9.13
N ASP A 230 5.41 21.82 -10.02
CA ASP A 230 6.19 21.87 -11.26
C ASP A 230 5.40 22.56 -12.40
N ASP A 231 4.20 23.09 -12.14
CA ASP A 231 3.28 23.72 -13.12
C ASP A 231 3.01 22.83 -14.36
N ILE A 232 2.76 21.53 -14.10
CA ILE A 232 2.50 20.52 -15.14
C ILE A 232 1.02 20.14 -15.19
N GLY A 233 0.33 20.20 -14.05
CA GLY A 233 -1.05 19.79 -13.94
C GLY A 233 -1.76 20.37 -12.73
N PHE A 234 -3.02 20.03 -12.60
CA PHE A 234 -3.89 20.44 -11.50
C PHE A 234 -4.70 19.26 -10.97
N THR A 235 -5.07 19.29 -9.69
CA THR A 235 -5.94 18.29 -9.08
C THR A 235 -7.40 18.59 -9.46
N ALA A 236 -8.00 17.70 -10.25
CA ALA A 236 -9.42 17.78 -10.63
C ALA A 236 -10.35 17.21 -9.54
N ALA A 237 -9.90 16.20 -8.84
CA ALA A 237 -10.58 15.61 -7.67
C ALA A 237 -9.58 14.91 -6.76
N THR A 238 -9.79 15.00 -5.45
CA THR A 238 -9.11 14.13 -4.49
C THR A 238 -9.88 12.81 -4.35
N SER A 239 -9.20 11.75 -3.92
CA SER A 239 -9.87 10.45 -3.76
C SER A 239 -10.90 10.43 -2.63
N GLN A 240 -10.73 11.27 -1.60
CA GLN A 240 -11.72 11.45 -0.54
C GLN A 240 -13.02 12.17 -1.01
N GLU A 241 -12.97 12.89 -2.14
CA GLU A 241 -14.18 13.39 -2.80
C GLU A 241 -14.96 12.26 -3.51
N ILE A 242 -14.28 11.16 -3.86
CA ILE A 242 -14.92 9.97 -4.44
C ILE A 242 -15.52 9.08 -3.34
N TRP A 243 -14.75 8.85 -2.29
CA TRP A 243 -15.15 8.07 -1.13
C TRP A 243 -14.42 8.59 0.12
N PRO A 244 -15.07 9.36 1.00
CA PRO A 244 -14.46 9.85 2.24
C PRO A 244 -13.96 8.70 3.12
N ASP A 245 -12.73 8.81 3.61
CA ASP A 245 -12.07 7.83 4.48
C ASP A 245 -11.97 6.42 3.86
N HIS A 246 -11.86 6.36 2.54
CA HIS A 246 -11.66 5.10 1.84
C HIS A 246 -10.37 4.39 2.26
N PRO A 247 -10.36 3.04 2.24
CA PRO A 247 -9.14 2.27 2.45
C PRO A 247 -8.20 2.46 1.26
N GLU A 248 -6.89 2.46 1.53
CA GLU A 248 -5.96 2.71 0.42
C GLU A 248 -4.89 1.62 0.32
N LYS A 249 -3.76 1.74 1.00
CA LYS A 249 -2.72 0.70 1.01
C LYS A 249 -2.93 -0.27 2.15
N ILE A 250 -2.43 -1.46 1.93
CA ILE A 250 -2.46 -2.51 2.94
C ILE A 250 -1.04 -3.07 3.19
N LEU A 251 -0.85 -3.63 4.35
CA LEU A 251 0.26 -4.51 4.65
C LEU A 251 -0.12 -5.91 4.16
N GLY A 252 0.33 -6.23 2.94
CA GLY A 252 0.00 -7.47 2.26
C GLY A 252 1.16 -8.46 2.24
N THR A 253 0.83 -9.74 2.25
CA THR A 253 1.77 -10.86 2.17
C THR A 253 1.09 -12.08 1.56
N THR A 254 1.74 -13.24 1.55
CA THR A 254 1.11 -14.52 1.15
C THR A 254 0.57 -15.28 2.35
N SER A 255 -0.51 -16.05 2.15
CA SER A 255 -1.05 -16.93 3.20
C SER A 255 -0.03 -17.95 3.68
N ALA A 256 0.83 -18.45 2.77
CA ALA A 256 1.89 -19.39 3.10
C ALA A 256 2.93 -18.77 4.05
N TRP A 257 3.31 -17.50 3.82
CA TRP A 257 4.24 -16.81 4.70
C TRP A 257 3.67 -16.62 6.11
N VAL A 258 2.40 -16.23 6.22
CA VAL A 258 1.72 -16.09 7.53
C VAL A 258 1.63 -17.44 8.26
N ALA A 259 1.32 -18.51 7.53
CA ALA A 259 1.24 -19.85 8.12
C ALA A 259 2.60 -20.36 8.64
N ALA A 260 3.68 -20.04 7.93
CA ALA A 260 5.05 -20.42 8.32
C ALA A 260 5.63 -19.51 9.41
N ASN A 261 5.14 -18.27 9.56
CA ASN A 261 5.70 -17.25 10.44
C ASN A 261 4.61 -16.49 11.23
N PRO A 262 3.74 -17.17 12.00
CA PRO A 262 2.60 -16.52 12.64
C PRO A 262 3.00 -15.47 13.69
N ASN A 263 4.06 -15.70 14.46
CA ASN A 263 4.54 -14.73 15.44
C ASN A 263 5.24 -13.54 14.75
N ALA A 264 5.98 -13.78 13.67
CA ALA A 264 6.59 -12.71 12.88
C ALA A 264 5.52 -11.84 12.19
N ALA A 265 4.44 -12.43 11.69
CA ALA A 265 3.31 -11.71 11.12
C ALA A 265 2.62 -10.79 12.16
N ARG A 266 2.40 -11.30 13.36
CA ARG A 266 1.88 -10.54 14.50
C ARG A 266 2.84 -9.40 14.89
N ALA A 267 4.13 -9.68 15.02
CA ALA A 267 5.16 -8.70 15.36
C ALA A 267 5.28 -7.58 14.32
N LEU A 268 5.27 -7.94 13.04
CA LEU A 268 5.29 -6.99 11.92
C LEU A 268 4.05 -6.08 11.95
N THR A 269 2.88 -6.67 12.14
CA THR A 269 1.62 -5.90 12.22
C THR A 269 1.64 -4.95 13.40
N ALA A 270 2.09 -5.38 14.59
CA ALA A 270 2.20 -4.55 15.78
C ALA A 270 3.19 -3.40 15.60
N ALA A 271 4.35 -3.65 15.00
CA ALA A 271 5.36 -2.61 14.73
C ALA A 271 4.85 -1.52 13.80
N VAL A 272 4.18 -1.91 12.70
CA VAL A 272 3.62 -0.98 11.73
C VAL A 272 2.42 -0.22 12.31
N LEU A 273 1.59 -0.87 13.11
CA LEU A 273 0.44 -0.25 13.79
C LEU A 273 0.89 0.79 14.83
N ASP A 274 1.93 0.48 15.61
CA ASP A 274 2.50 1.41 16.58
C ASP A 274 3.13 2.64 15.90
N ALA A 275 3.80 2.43 14.76
CA ALA A 275 4.31 3.51 13.92
C ALA A 275 3.18 4.36 13.33
N SER A 276 2.10 3.74 12.84
CA SER A 276 0.92 4.42 12.33
C SER A 276 0.30 5.33 13.38
N ARG A 277 0.15 4.83 14.61
CA ARG A 277 -0.33 5.60 15.75
C ARG A 277 0.57 6.78 16.05
N TRP A 278 1.88 6.54 16.11
CA TRP A 278 2.87 7.59 16.37
C TRP A 278 2.79 8.72 15.34
N ILE A 279 2.67 8.41 14.05
CA ILE A 279 2.55 9.42 12.98
C ILE A 279 1.35 10.33 13.23
N ASP A 280 0.20 9.77 13.59
CA ASP A 280 -1.05 10.54 13.74
C ASP A 280 -1.21 11.21 15.12
N THR A 281 -0.29 11.00 16.07
CA THR A 281 -0.37 11.57 17.41
C THR A 281 -0.23 13.11 17.41
N SER A 282 0.54 13.68 16.45
CA SER A 282 0.73 15.14 16.37
C SER A 282 1.17 15.60 14.99
N ASP A 283 0.95 16.88 14.68
CA ASP A 283 1.48 17.52 13.47
C ASP A 283 3.02 17.54 13.46
N ALA A 284 3.67 17.57 14.62
CA ALA A 284 5.12 17.45 14.74
C ALA A 284 5.61 16.08 14.23
N ASN A 285 4.94 14.98 14.61
CA ASN A 285 5.27 13.64 14.16
C ASN A 285 4.98 13.46 12.66
N ARG A 286 3.91 14.05 12.14
CA ARG A 286 3.63 14.08 10.70
C ARG A 286 4.69 14.87 9.93
N THR A 287 5.15 15.99 10.48
CA THR A 287 6.24 16.79 9.91
C THR A 287 7.56 16.02 9.90
N GLU A 288 7.92 15.37 11.01
CA GLU A 288 9.12 14.51 11.08
C GLU A 288 9.01 13.35 10.08
N THR A 289 7.85 12.74 9.98
CA THR A 289 7.59 11.67 8.98
C THR A 289 7.81 12.18 7.56
N ALA A 290 7.28 13.35 7.19
CA ALA A 290 7.48 13.96 5.88
C ALA A 290 8.97 14.18 5.58
N GLN A 291 9.76 14.65 6.57
CA GLN A 291 11.19 14.85 6.44
C GLN A 291 11.94 13.53 6.20
N VAL A 292 11.59 12.48 6.95
CA VAL A 292 12.23 11.15 6.81
C VAL A 292 11.92 10.54 5.44
N VAL A 293 10.63 10.46 5.07
CA VAL A 293 10.24 9.76 3.83
C VAL A 293 10.61 10.54 2.56
N ALA A 294 10.86 11.85 2.64
CA ALA A 294 11.36 12.66 1.53
C ALA A 294 12.78 12.26 1.08
N ALA A 295 13.55 11.60 1.93
CA ALA A 295 14.93 11.23 1.65
C ALA A 295 15.06 10.35 0.40
N ARG A 296 16.28 10.38 -0.23
CA ARG A 296 16.61 9.60 -1.43
C ARG A 296 16.38 8.09 -1.27
N ALA A 297 16.59 7.58 -0.05
CA ALA A 297 16.36 6.17 0.26
C ALA A 297 14.89 5.75 0.10
N TYR A 298 13.97 6.69 0.24
CA TYR A 298 12.53 6.43 0.23
C TYR A 298 11.86 7.07 -0.99
N ILE A 299 11.21 8.24 -0.86
CA ILE A 299 10.44 8.85 -1.96
C ILE A 299 11.34 9.61 -2.94
N ASN A 300 12.38 10.27 -2.44
CA ASN A 300 13.29 11.11 -3.22
C ASN A 300 12.58 12.32 -3.84
N THR A 301 11.95 13.14 -2.99
CA THR A 301 11.25 14.39 -3.40
C THR A 301 11.46 15.45 -2.33
N PRO A 302 11.35 16.76 -2.64
CA PRO A 302 11.44 17.81 -1.62
C PRO A 302 10.40 17.61 -0.51
N VAL A 303 10.79 17.91 0.75
CA VAL A 303 9.90 17.81 1.92
C VAL A 303 8.61 18.60 1.73
N ALA A 304 8.70 19.82 1.16
CA ALA A 304 7.55 20.67 0.89
C ALA A 304 6.49 20.05 -0.03
N THR A 305 6.88 19.07 -0.87
CA THR A 305 5.94 18.35 -1.74
C THR A 305 5.08 17.36 -0.96
N ILE A 306 5.56 16.88 0.19
CA ILE A 306 4.88 15.89 1.03
C ILE A 306 4.12 16.58 2.17
N GLN A 307 4.77 17.50 2.85
CA GLN A 307 4.37 18.00 4.16
C GLN A 307 2.99 18.65 4.14
N GLY A 308 2.67 19.48 3.15
CA GLY A 308 1.39 20.18 3.10
C GLY A 308 0.21 19.22 3.16
N ARG A 309 0.11 18.30 2.21
CA ARG A 309 -1.01 17.34 2.16
C ARG A 309 -1.00 16.35 3.32
N MET A 310 0.18 16.02 3.84
CA MET A 310 0.29 15.20 5.03
C MET A 310 -0.29 15.90 6.28
N LEU A 311 -0.15 17.20 6.36
CA LEU A 311 -0.76 18.04 7.40
C LEU A 311 -2.22 18.43 7.09
N GLY A 312 -2.76 18.07 5.94
CA GLY A 312 -4.11 18.40 5.52
C GLY A 312 -4.24 19.73 4.76
N ASP A 313 -3.13 20.35 4.39
CA ASP A 313 -3.11 21.58 3.59
C ASP A 313 -3.10 21.21 2.11
N TYR A 314 -4.21 21.46 1.44
CA TYR A 314 -4.43 21.12 0.05
C TYR A 314 -4.51 22.36 -0.84
N GLU A 315 -4.08 22.19 -2.08
CA GLU A 315 -4.31 23.12 -3.18
C GLU A 315 -4.60 22.32 -4.45
N ASN A 316 -5.38 22.88 -5.35
CA ASN A 316 -5.74 22.22 -6.59
C ASN A 316 -4.98 22.70 -7.84
N GLY A 317 -4.13 23.71 -7.76
CA GLY A 317 -3.46 24.31 -8.93
C GLY A 317 -4.36 25.20 -9.80
N LEU A 318 -5.63 25.41 -9.38
CA LEU A 318 -6.60 26.33 -10.01
C LEU A 318 -6.93 27.52 -9.10
N GLY A 319 -6.12 27.77 -8.07
CA GLY A 319 -6.31 28.87 -7.12
C GLY A 319 -7.06 28.50 -5.84
N LYS A 320 -7.70 27.33 -5.76
CA LYS A 320 -8.36 26.87 -4.52
C LYS A 320 -7.33 26.27 -3.56
N LYS A 321 -7.36 26.73 -2.30
CA LYS A 321 -6.60 26.18 -1.18
C LYS A 321 -7.56 25.89 -0.03
N TRP A 322 -7.37 24.78 0.69
CA TRP A 322 -8.24 24.42 1.81
C TRP A 322 -7.52 23.52 2.82
N LYS A 323 -8.05 23.48 4.05
CA LYS A 323 -7.72 22.45 5.03
C LYS A 323 -8.70 21.29 4.83
N ASP A 324 -8.18 20.11 4.49
CA ASP A 324 -9.02 18.95 4.19
C ASP A 324 -9.35 18.19 5.47
N ALA A 325 -10.63 18.02 5.75
CA ALA A 325 -11.10 17.25 6.91
C ALA A 325 -10.80 15.75 6.76
N HIS A 326 -10.79 15.25 5.52
CA HIS A 326 -10.51 13.86 5.15
C HIS A 326 -9.10 13.73 4.53
N SER A 327 -8.10 14.40 5.12
CA SER A 327 -6.71 14.26 4.69
C SER A 327 -6.21 12.83 4.92
N MET A 328 -5.06 12.50 4.33
CA MET A 328 -4.42 11.20 4.56
C MET A 328 -4.23 10.93 6.07
N ARG A 329 -4.72 9.77 6.52
CA ARG A 329 -4.62 9.29 7.91
C ARG A 329 -3.95 7.94 7.95
N PHE A 330 -3.13 7.72 8.97
CA PHE A 330 -2.42 6.45 9.20
C PHE A 330 -2.99 5.65 10.35
N PHE A 331 -3.67 6.29 11.28
CA PHE A 331 -4.22 5.64 12.48
C PHE A 331 -5.64 6.10 12.81
N ASN A 332 -5.87 7.41 12.97
CA ASN A 332 -7.16 7.99 13.30
C ASN A 332 -7.90 7.21 14.43
N ASP A 333 -7.26 7.09 15.59
CA ASP A 333 -7.77 6.35 16.75
C ASP A 333 -8.13 4.87 16.47
N GLY A 334 -7.39 4.22 15.56
CA GLY A 334 -7.57 2.82 15.16
C GLY A 334 -8.57 2.61 14.02
N ALA A 335 -9.32 3.64 13.63
CA ALA A 335 -10.34 3.52 12.57
C ALA A 335 -9.76 3.19 11.19
N VAL A 336 -8.48 3.53 10.93
CA VAL A 336 -7.81 3.30 9.64
C VAL A 336 -7.40 1.86 9.44
N ASN A 337 -6.85 1.23 10.49
CA ASN A 337 -6.00 0.05 10.33
C ASN A 337 -6.75 -1.29 10.34
N TYR A 338 -7.99 -1.27 10.82
CA TYR A 338 -8.79 -2.49 10.88
C TYR A 338 -9.09 -3.03 9.47
N PRO A 339 -8.82 -4.32 9.21
CA PRO A 339 -9.01 -4.90 7.89
C PRO A 339 -10.50 -5.28 7.66
N TYR A 340 -11.36 -4.27 7.44
CA TYR A 340 -12.79 -4.51 7.19
C TYR A 340 -13.02 -5.40 5.97
N LEU A 341 -13.89 -6.39 6.11
CA LEU A 341 -14.25 -7.29 5.02
C LEU A 341 -14.97 -6.54 3.89
N SER A 342 -15.87 -5.60 4.26
CA SER A 342 -16.59 -4.76 3.29
C SER A 342 -15.65 -3.99 2.36
N ASP A 343 -14.50 -3.54 2.85
CA ASP A 343 -13.53 -2.79 2.03
C ASP A 343 -12.99 -3.64 0.87
N GLY A 344 -12.56 -4.86 1.17
CA GLY A 344 -12.06 -5.78 0.15
C GLY A 344 -13.15 -6.25 -0.82
N MET A 345 -14.35 -6.48 -0.30
CA MET A 345 -15.51 -6.84 -1.11
C MET A 345 -15.84 -5.73 -2.11
N TRP A 346 -15.70 -4.45 -1.74
CA TRP A 346 -15.90 -3.34 -2.67
C TRP A 346 -14.97 -3.41 -3.89
N PHE A 347 -13.68 -3.67 -3.69
CA PHE A 347 -12.75 -3.84 -4.80
C PHE A 347 -13.15 -4.98 -5.73
N LEU A 348 -13.63 -6.10 -5.20
CA LEU A 348 -14.16 -7.19 -6.02
C LEU A 348 -15.40 -6.79 -6.83
N THR A 349 -16.29 -5.95 -6.26
CA THR A 349 -17.46 -5.43 -7.02
C THR A 349 -17.01 -4.55 -8.18
N GLN A 350 -15.96 -3.75 -8.01
CA GLN A 350 -15.40 -2.95 -9.08
C GLN A 350 -14.63 -3.80 -10.10
N HIS A 351 -13.90 -4.84 -9.67
CA HIS A 351 -13.31 -5.80 -10.60
C HIS A 351 -14.38 -6.48 -11.46
N LYS A 352 -15.53 -6.84 -10.88
CA LYS A 352 -16.67 -7.37 -11.62
C LYS A 352 -17.28 -6.34 -12.56
N ARG A 353 -17.55 -5.13 -12.06
CA ARG A 353 -18.09 -4.01 -12.85
C ARG A 353 -17.26 -3.74 -14.11
N TRP A 354 -15.94 -3.79 -14.00
CA TRP A 354 -15.03 -3.45 -15.08
C TRP A 354 -14.54 -4.66 -15.89
N GLY A 355 -15.20 -5.81 -15.76
CA GLY A 355 -14.94 -7.00 -16.57
C GLY A 355 -13.57 -7.65 -16.31
N LEU A 356 -12.97 -7.42 -15.15
CA LEU A 356 -11.79 -8.16 -14.71
C LEU A 356 -12.16 -9.53 -14.15
N LEU A 357 -13.40 -9.67 -13.65
CA LEU A 357 -14.00 -10.92 -13.23
C LEU A 357 -15.18 -11.24 -14.15
N ASP A 358 -15.18 -12.42 -14.76
CA ASP A 358 -16.28 -12.87 -15.63
C ASP A 358 -17.56 -13.18 -14.84
N LYS A 359 -17.42 -13.67 -13.60
CA LYS A 359 -18.51 -14.06 -12.72
C LYS A 359 -18.37 -13.38 -11.36
N ASP A 360 -19.50 -13.26 -10.67
CA ASP A 360 -19.48 -12.85 -9.26
C ASP A 360 -18.78 -13.93 -8.44
N PRO A 361 -17.74 -13.57 -7.64
CA PRO A 361 -17.13 -14.50 -6.70
C PRO A 361 -18.00 -14.64 -5.44
N ASP A 362 -17.68 -15.57 -4.57
CA ASP A 362 -18.15 -15.50 -3.19
C ASP A 362 -17.38 -14.38 -2.47
N TYR A 363 -17.91 -13.17 -2.53
CA TYR A 363 -17.28 -11.94 -2.05
C TYR A 363 -16.86 -12.04 -0.58
N LEU A 364 -17.74 -12.58 0.27
CA LEU A 364 -17.50 -12.69 1.70
C LEU A 364 -16.46 -13.77 2.01
N ALA A 365 -16.55 -14.93 1.36
CA ALA A 365 -15.57 -16.00 1.58
C ALA A 365 -14.17 -15.58 1.14
N VAL A 366 -14.04 -14.86 0.00
CA VAL A 366 -12.77 -14.31 -0.48
C VAL A 366 -12.21 -13.31 0.52
N ALA A 367 -13.03 -12.36 1.01
CA ALA A 367 -12.59 -11.37 1.99
C ALA A 367 -12.14 -12.04 3.31
N LYS A 368 -12.90 -13.01 3.82
CA LYS A 368 -12.54 -13.78 5.03
C LYS A 368 -11.25 -14.58 4.87
N LYS A 369 -10.97 -15.07 3.66
CA LYS A 369 -9.74 -15.82 3.39
C LYS A 369 -8.52 -14.92 3.40
N ILE A 370 -8.62 -13.69 2.89
CA ILE A 370 -7.52 -12.74 2.73
C ILE A 370 -7.26 -11.96 4.01
N ASN A 371 -8.31 -11.40 4.64
CA ASN A 371 -8.17 -10.46 5.74
C ASN A 371 -7.88 -11.21 7.04
N ARG A 372 -6.67 -11.06 7.55
CA ARG A 372 -6.20 -11.71 8.77
C ARG A 372 -6.57 -10.88 10.01
N ILE A 373 -7.88 -10.78 10.23
CA ILE A 373 -8.46 -10.08 11.40
C ILE A 373 -7.95 -10.68 12.71
N ASP A 374 -7.70 -11.98 12.73
CA ASP A 374 -7.10 -12.69 13.86
C ASP A 374 -5.71 -12.15 14.22
N VAL A 375 -4.83 -11.97 13.23
CA VAL A 375 -3.48 -11.42 13.39
C VAL A 375 -3.55 -9.96 13.83
N TYR A 376 -4.43 -9.16 13.19
CA TYR A 376 -4.63 -7.76 13.55
C TYR A 376 -5.06 -7.58 14.99
N LYS A 377 -6.06 -8.34 15.47
CA LYS A 377 -6.56 -8.28 16.86
C LYS A 377 -5.48 -8.62 17.87
N GLN A 378 -4.64 -9.62 17.60
CA GLN A 378 -3.50 -9.95 18.45
C GLN A 378 -2.45 -8.83 18.49
N ALA A 379 -2.14 -8.24 17.33
CA ALA A 379 -1.22 -7.11 17.24
C ALA A 379 -1.75 -5.88 17.98
N ALA A 380 -3.02 -5.54 17.80
CA ALA A 380 -3.69 -4.43 18.47
C ALA A 380 -3.69 -4.60 20.00
N THR A 381 -3.89 -5.83 20.49
CA THR A 381 -3.78 -6.14 21.92
C THR A 381 -2.36 -5.89 22.46
N ALA A 382 -1.34 -6.26 21.69
CA ALA A 382 0.05 -6.07 22.10
C ALA A 382 0.49 -4.59 22.06
N VAL A 383 0.01 -3.82 21.09
CA VAL A 383 0.22 -2.37 21.02
C VAL A 383 -0.48 -1.68 22.19
N GLY A 384 -1.68 -2.13 22.56
CA GLY A 384 -2.51 -1.62 23.63
C GLY A 384 -3.20 -0.29 23.30
N GLY A 385 -4.34 -0.02 23.93
CA GLY A 385 -5.09 1.22 23.76
C GLY A 385 -5.68 1.43 22.36
N ILE A 386 -5.95 0.34 21.62
CA ILE A 386 -6.58 0.37 20.31
C ILE A 386 -8.05 0.00 20.43
N ASN A 387 -8.92 0.88 19.98
CA ASN A 387 -10.35 0.63 19.92
C ASN A 387 -10.67 -0.29 18.72
N LEU A 388 -11.09 -1.53 19.00
CA LEU A 388 -11.53 -2.44 17.97
C LEU A 388 -13.00 -2.14 17.61
N PRO A 389 -13.38 -2.19 16.32
CA PRO A 389 -14.78 -2.03 15.93
C PRO A 389 -15.63 -3.19 16.42
N SER A 390 -16.93 -2.95 16.57
CA SER A 390 -17.90 -3.98 17.01
C SER A 390 -18.20 -5.04 15.93
N GLY A 391 -17.86 -4.78 14.68
CA GLY A 391 -18.10 -5.68 13.54
C GLY A 391 -17.04 -5.60 12.47
N ASP A 392 -17.03 -6.58 11.60
CA ASP A 392 -16.03 -6.71 10.53
C ASP A 392 -16.46 -6.01 9.21
N MET A 393 -17.63 -5.35 9.22
CA MET A 393 -18.17 -4.57 8.11
C MET A 393 -18.28 -3.10 8.50
N ARG A 394 -18.12 -2.21 7.52
CA ARG A 394 -18.43 -0.78 7.67
C ARG A 394 -19.25 -0.28 6.49
N SER A 395 -20.02 0.80 6.72
CA SER A 395 -20.82 1.47 5.72
C SER A 395 -20.16 2.78 5.28
N SER A 396 -20.31 3.11 4.00
CA SER A 396 -19.80 4.35 3.42
C SER A 396 -20.71 4.82 2.29
N THR A 397 -20.76 6.14 2.06
CA THR A 397 -21.48 6.73 0.93
C THR A 397 -20.44 7.27 -0.07
N LEU A 398 -20.56 6.90 -1.34
CA LEU A 398 -19.65 7.33 -2.41
C LEU A 398 -20.21 8.61 -3.11
N MET A 399 -19.38 9.20 -3.98
CA MET A 399 -19.66 10.47 -4.65
C MET A 399 -20.96 10.50 -5.47
N ASP A 400 -21.46 9.35 -5.92
CA ASP A 400 -22.71 9.20 -6.66
C ASP A 400 -23.93 8.96 -5.75
N GLY A 401 -23.76 9.09 -4.44
CA GLY A 401 -24.78 8.85 -3.42
C GLY A 401 -25.06 7.38 -3.14
N LYS A 402 -24.37 6.44 -3.78
CA LYS A 402 -24.52 5.01 -3.48
C LYS A 402 -23.91 4.68 -2.13
N VAL A 403 -24.68 3.96 -1.32
CA VAL A 403 -24.22 3.40 -0.05
C VAL A 403 -23.61 2.04 -0.30
N TRP A 404 -22.43 1.84 0.27
CA TRP A 404 -21.75 0.56 0.33
C TRP A 404 -21.59 0.10 1.77
N ASP A 405 -22.14 -1.07 2.11
CA ASP A 405 -22.08 -1.68 3.45
C ASP A 405 -21.67 -3.17 3.44
N GLY A 406 -21.42 -3.71 2.24
CA GLY A 406 -21.07 -5.13 2.04
C GLY A 406 -22.23 -6.10 2.04
N SER A 407 -23.48 -5.67 2.24
CA SER A 407 -24.65 -6.58 2.40
C SER A 407 -25.04 -7.32 1.11
N ASN A 408 -25.00 -6.64 -0.05
CA ASN A 408 -25.44 -7.18 -1.35
C ASN A 408 -24.41 -6.90 -2.46
N PRO A 409 -23.22 -7.51 -2.43
CA PRO A 409 -22.12 -7.14 -3.33
C PRO A 409 -22.42 -7.39 -4.82
N ALA A 410 -23.10 -8.48 -5.17
CA ALA A 410 -23.46 -8.77 -6.55
C ALA A 410 -24.50 -7.76 -7.10
N GLU A 411 -25.49 -7.40 -6.31
CA GLU A 411 -26.49 -6.39 -6.66
C GLU A 411 -25.80 -5.03 -6.83
N TYR A 412 -24.91 -4.65 -5.88
CA TYR A 412 -24.14 -3.42 -5.95
C TYR A 412 -23.29 -3.36 -7.24
N ALA A 413 -22.54 -4.41 -7.57
CA ALA A 413 -21.73 -4.47 -8.80
C ALA A 413 -22.60 -4.30 -10.06
N ASN A 414 -23.81 -4.83 -10.06
CA ASN A 414 -24.73 -4.77 -11.19
C ASN A 414 -25.56 -3.47 -11.24
N SER A 415 -25.63 -2.67 -10.18
CA SER A 415 -26.44 -1.45 -10.07
C SER A 415 -25.91 -0.27 -10.89
N PHE A 416 -24.74 -0.35 -11.46
CA PHE A 416 -24.14 0.71 -12.24
C PHE A 416 -24.58 0.66 -13.71
N ALA A 417 -25.04 1.80 -14.23
CA ALA A 417 -25.40 1.92 -15.65
C ALA A 417 -24.18 1.72 -16.58
N MET A 418 -23.03 2.24 -16.14
CA MET A 418 -21.77 2.13 -16.89
C MET A 418 -20.91 1.01 -16.31
N LYS A 419 -20.65 0.00 -17.12
CA LYS A 419 -19.82 -1.18 -16.85
C LYS A 419 -19.23 -1.73 -18.13
N ARG A 420 -18.22 -2.61 -18.03
CA ARG A 420 -17.59 -3.28 -19.17
C ARG A 420 -18.21 -4.66 -19.42
#